data_ebd8af3ff261c499f6eb25f38362d990
#
_entry.id   ebd8af3ff261c499f6eb25f38362d990
#
_cell.length_a   1.000
_cell.length_b   1.000
_cell.length_c   1.000
_cell.angle_alpha   90.00
_cell.angle_beta   90.00
_cell.angle_gamma   90.00
#
_symmetry.space_group_name_H-M   'P 1'
#
loop_
_entity.id
_entity.type
_entity.pdbx_description
1 polymer ?
#
loop_
_entity_poly.entity_id
_entity_poly.type
_entity_poly.pdbx_seq_one_letter_code
_entity_poly.pdbx_strand_id
1 'polypeptide(L)'
;MRRPSHTAIGTWSGGRYLHFGEPVAPERLEALLRPGDGIDTLLTADAYGSGQADELLGRALAGVERADFSIVGAIGHDFYVGQRDGPRGFPRFTDPALRGPDAYAEYVRMATERSLERLGIDAFDVLLLHNPDRTGYTSEVVWDALRAVRDEGLAHSLGVAPGPANGFTLDVIDCLERFGELIDWAMVILNPLEPWPGELCLAAAREHDVDVITRVVDYGGMFWDDVRPGHDFAPKDHRLFRAKGWVEAGVQRLERLRPIAERHGLTPMQLAAQWCLAHEPVACVVPTLIQEPGGRSIEDKRAELAATPAEILLVADEVAAIRAIGDNTGSMALKGAGPDHEGDARPDRWGLDERLEEVARRWGIEPERDLRQLTAARG
;
A
#
# COMPACT_ATOMS: atom_id res chain seq x y z
N MET A 1 -3.99 1.71 22.44
CA MET A 1 -3.35 1.90 21.14
C MET A 1 -2.03 1.14 21.09
N ARG A 2 -1.82 0.35 20.07
CA ARG A 2 -0.53 -0.26 19.76
C ARG A 2 -0.02 0.29 18.43
N ARG A 3 1.20 0.84 18.42
CA ARG A 3 1.80 1.32 17.16
C ARG A 3 2.09 0.13 16.25
N PRO A 4 1.85 0.22 14.93
CA PRO A 4 2.27 -0.77 13.97
C PRO A 4 3.74 -1.15 14.12
N SER A 5 4.03 -2.44 14.08
CA SER A 5 5.40 -2.97 14.09
C SER A 5 6.09 -2.76 12.74
N HIS A 6 7.40 -2.97 12.70
CA HIS A 6 8.19 -2.76 11.48
C HIS A 6 7.83 -3.72 10.33
N THR A 7 7.17 -4.86 10.64
CA THR A 7 6.66 -5.81 9.64
C THR A 7 5.17 -6.07 9.84
N ALA A 8 4.43 -6.23 8.75
CA ALA A 8 3.00 -6.45 8.79
C ALA A 8 2.52 -7.35 7.64
N ILE A 9 1.32 -7.91 7.79
CA ILE A 9 0.65 -8.71 6.76
C ILE A 9 -0.71 -8.09 6.43
N GLY A 10 -1.02 -7.97 5.14
CA GLY A 10 -2.32 -7.53 4.66
C GLY A 10 -3.25 -8.69 4.32
N THR A 11 -4.56 -8.49 4.51
CA THR A 11 -5.62 -9.46 4.16
C THR A 11 -5.68 -9.79 2.67
N TRP A 12 -4.99 -9.00 1.84
CA TRP A 12 -4.81 -9.30 0.40
C TRP A 12 -3.78 -10.39 0.12
N SER A 13 -3.02 -10.84 1.12
CA SER A 13 -2.13 -11.99 1.00
C SER A 13 -2.94 -13.27 0.73
N GLY A 14 -2.29 -14.27 0.13
CA GLY A 14 -2.92 -15.55 -0.18
C GLY A 14 -3.93 -15.51 -1.34
N GLY A 15 -3.95 -14.45 -2.15
CA GLY A 15 -4.64 -14.40 -3.45
C GLY A 15 -6.17 -14.43 -3.45
N ARG A 16 -6.81 -14.40 -2.27
CA ARG A 16 -8.25 -14.57 -2.15
C ARG A 16 -9.07 -13.32 -2.47
N TYR A 17 -8.66 -12.18 -1.98
CA TYR A 17 -9.38 -10.91 -2.16
C TYR A 17 -8.77 -10.03 -3.25
N LEU A 18 -7.46 -10.14 -3.44
CA LEU A 18 -6.75 -9.62 -4.61
C LEU A 18 -6.08 -10.79 -5.33
N HIS A 19 -6.17 -10.82 -6.65
CA HIS A 19 -5.69 -11.94 -7.45
C HIS A 19 -4.15 -11.88 -7.60
N PHE A 20 -3.45 -12.59 -6.72
CA PHE A 20 -2.02 -12.84 -6.76
C PHE A 20 -1.76 -14.32 -6.52
N GLY A 21 -1.21 -15.04 -7.49
CA GLY A 21 -0.94 -16.47 -7.39
C GLY A 21 -2.21 -17.32 -7.19
N GLU A 22 -2.07 -18.41 -6.46
CA GLU A 22 -3.19 -19.32 -6.13
C GLU A 22 -3.95 -18.79 -4.90
N PRO A 23 -5.31 -18.72 -4.97
CA PRO A 23 -6.09 -18.38 -3.80
C PRO A 23 -6.03 -19.51 -2.75
N VAL A 24 -5.57 -19.19 -1.56
CA VAL A 24 -5.53 -20.14 -0.45
C VAL A 24 -6.93 -20.33 0.17
N ALA A 25 -7.14 -21.48 0.82
CA ALA A 25 -8.37 -21.76 1.55
C ALA A 25 -8.59 -20.72 2.68
N PRO A 26 -9.86 -20.39 3.01
CA PRO A 26 -10.16 -19.41 4.05
C PRO A 26 -9.50 -19.71 5.39
N GLU A 27 -9.53 -20.95 5.82
CA GLU A 27 -8.98 -21.42 7.09
C GLU A 27 -7.46 -21.25 7.15
N ARG A 28 -6.80 -21.44 6.01
CA ARG A 28 -5.36 -21.24 5.89
C ARG A 28 -4.99 -19.76 5.93
N LEU A 29 -5.79 -18.90 5.28
CA LEU A 29 -5.60 -17.45 5.33
C LEU A 29 -5.89 -16.90 6.74
N GLU A 30 -6.93 -17.43 7.43
CA GLU A 30 -7.24 -17.09 8.80
C GLU A 30 -6.07 -17.41 9.74
N ALA A 31 -5.48 -18.60 9.61
CA ALA A 31 -4.29 -18.98 10.37
C ALA A 31 -3.07 -18.08 10.05
N LEU A 32 -2.89 -17.72 8.79
CA LEU A 32 -1.81 -16.79 8.36
C LEU A 32 -1.93 -15.42 9.01
N LEU A 33 -3.16 -14.92 9.14
CA LEU A 33 -3.46 -13.57 9.66
C LEU A 33 -3.57 -13.55 11.20
N ARG A 34 -3.49 -14.70 11.88
CA ARG A 34 -3.53 -14.71 13.33
C ARG A 34 -2.27 -14.05 13.91
N PRO A 35 -2.40 -13.05 14.81
CA PRO A 35 -1.27 -12.44 15.50
C PRO A 35 -0.44 -13.46 16.26
N GLY A 36 0.87 -13.26 16.29
CA GLY A 36 1.82 -14.13 16.96
C GLY A 36 3.05 -14.43 16.09
N ASP A 37 4.00 -15.17 16.64
CA ASP A 37 5.23 -15.60 15.96
C ASP A 37 5.94 -14.45 15.20
N GLY A 38 6.07 -13.28 15.88
CA GLY A 38 6.76 -12.11 15.35
C GLY A 38 5.95 -11.22 14.39
N ILE A 39 4.70 -11.57 14.08
CA ILE A 39 3.78 -10.72 13.32
C ILE A 39 2.60 -10.35 14.21
N ASP A 40 2.45 -9.07 14.48
CA ASP A 40 1.40 -8.52 15.33
C ASP A 40 0.64 -7.34 14.67
N THR A 41 1.06 -6.92 13.50
CA THR A 41 0.44 -5.83 12.75
C THR A 41 -0.25 -6.38 11.51
N LEU A 42 -1.54 -6.09 11.39
CA LEU A 42 -2.39 -6.60 10.32
C LEU A 42 -3.09 -5.45 9.61
N LEU A 43 -3.18 -5.55 8.29
CA LEU A 43 -3.82 -4.55 7.45
C LEU A 43 -5.04 -5.12 6.73
N THR A 44 -6.12 -4.34 6.69
CA THR A 44 -7.33 -4.69 5.94
C THR A 44 -7.94 -3.47 5.25
N ALA A 45 -8.85 -3.72 4.32
CA ALA A 45 -9.73 -2.69 3.79
C ALA A 45 -11.14 -3.25 3.67
N ASP A 46 -12.12 -2.45 4.05
CA ASP A 46 -13.54 -2.83 4.06
C ASP A 46 -14.07 -3.26 2.68
N ALA A 47 -13.49 -2.70 1.60
CA ALA A 47 -13.84 -3.03 0.23
C ALA A 47 -13.34 -4.42 -0.23
N TYR A 48 -12.40 -5.04 0.48
CA TYR A 48 -11.88 -6.35 0.08
C TYR A 48 -12.90 -7.44 0.33
N GLY A 49 -13.33 -8.07 -0.79
CA GLY A 49 -14.43 -9.02 -0.75
C GLY A 49 -15.75 -8.42 -0.23
N SER A 50 -15.91 -7.09 -0.30
CA SER A 50 -17.10 -6.38 0.22
C SER A 50 -17.36 -6.69 1.70
N GLY A 51 -16.32 -6.56 2.52
CA GLY A 51 -16.33 -6.80 3.97
C GLY A 51 -15.87 -8.20 4.38
N GLN A 52 -15.79 -9.16 3.48
CA GLN A 52 -15.39 -10.54 3.83
C GLN A 52 -13.96 -10.63 4.37
N ALA A 53 -13.07 -9.73 3.96
CA ALA A 53 -11.70 -9.67 4.48
C ALA A 53 -11.70 -9.28 5.96
N ASP A 54 -12.54 -8.33 6.35
CA ASP A 54 -12.71 -7.91 7.75
C ASP A 54 -13.31 -9.06 8.58
N GLU A 55 -14.34 -9.73 8.08
CA GLU A 55 -14.95 -10.89 8.76
C GLU A 55 -13.94 -12.04 8.97
N LEU A 56 -13.09 -12.31 7.97
CA LEU A 56 -12.06 -13.34 8.07
C LEU A 56 -11.00 -12.93 9.11
N LEU A 57 -10.56 -11.68 9.06
CA LEU A 57 -9.60 -11.16 10.03
C LEU A 57 -10.20 -11.16 11.44
N GLY A 58 -11.47 -10.78 11.61
CA GLY A 58 -12.18 -10.86 12.90
C GLY A 58 -12.15 -12.28 13.50
N ARG A 59 -12.31 -13.33 12.68
CA ARG A 59 -12.15 -14.71 13.15
C ARG A 59 -10.71 -15.04 13.56
N ALA A 60 -9.73 -14.56 12.79
CA ALA A 60 -8.31 -14.73 13.13
C ALA A 60 -7.93 -14.06 14.47
N LEU A 61 -8.59 -12.95 14.80
CA LEU A 61 -8.38 -12.21 16.05
C LEU A 61 -9.11 -12.81 17.26
N ALA A 62 -10.07 -13.71 17.02
CA ALA A 62 -10.88 -14.28 18.10
C ALA A 62 -10.02 -14.92 19.20
N GLY A 63 -10.21 -14.46 20.44
CA GLY A 63 -9.46 -14.92 21.62
C GLY A 63 -8.00 -14.45 21.68
N VAL A 64 -7.59 -13.50 20.86
CA VAL A 64 -6.31 -12.79 21.00
C VAL A 64 -6.53 -11.52 21.81
N GLU A 65 -5.70 -11.27 22.80
CA GLU A 65 -5.78 -10.06 23.62
C GLU A 65 -5.56 -8.80 22.76
N ARG A 66 -6.43 -7.80 22.90
CA ARG A 66 -6.38 -6.58 22.07
C ARG A 66 -5.03 -5.85 22.11
N ALA A 67 -4.32 -5.95 23.23
CA ALA A 67 -3.00 -5.34 23.40
C ALA A 67 -1.88 -6.03 22.61
N ASP A 68 -2.11 -7.25 22.11
CA ASP A 68 -1.09 -8.06 21.45
C ASP A 68 -1.00 -7.81 19.95
N PHE A 69 -1.92 -7.03 19.37
CA PHE A 69 -1.92 -6.74 17.93
C PHE A 69 -2.28 -5.29 17.62
N SER A 70 -1.89 -4.86 16.41
CA SER A 70 -2.24 -3.58 15.81
C SER A 70 -3.03 -3.80 14.53
N ILE A 71 -4.11 -3.06 14.33
CA ILE A 71 -4.94 -3.11 13.13
C ILE A 71 -4.88 -1.79 12.37
N VAL A 72 -4.44 -1.87 11.13
CA VAL A 72 -4.53 -0.79 10.16
C VAL A 72 -5.71 -1.07 9.23
N GLY A 73 -6.78 -0.31 9.38
CA GLY A 73 -7.96 -0.38 8.52
C GLY A 73 -7.89 0.64 7.40
N ALA A 74 -8.64 0.39 6.32
CA ALA A 74 -8.75 1.36 5.24
C ALA A 74 -10.19 1.39 4.70
N ILE A 75 -10.75 2.61 4.56
CA ILE A 75 -12.10 2.87 4.04
C ILE A 75 -12.05 3.91 2.93
N GLY A 76 -13.00 3.88 2.00
CA GLY A 76 -13.03 4.89 0.93
C GLY A 76 -13.78 4.47 -0.32
N HIS A 77 -13.81 3.18 -0.62
CA HIS A 77 -14.60 2.65 -1.72
C HIS A 77 -16.02 2.32 -1.25
N ASP A 78 -17.00 2.85 -1.92
CA ASP A 78 -18.40 2.59 -1.58
C ASP A 78 -18.93 1.35 -2.29
N PHE A 79 -18.86 0.22 -1.61
CA PHE A 79 -19.48 -1.02 -2.03
C PHE A 79 -20.87 -1.25 -1.40
N TYR A 80 -21.31 -0.35 -0.52
CA TYR A 80 -22.60 -0.45 0.15
C TYR A 80 -23.76 -0.08 -0.77
N VAL A 81 -23.57 0.98 -1.56
CA VAL A 81 -24.58 1.45 -2.54
C VAL A 81 -24.02 1.57 -3.95
N GLY A 82 -22.70 1.73 -4.08
CA GLY A 82 -22.02 1.81 -5.37
C GLY A 82 -21.94 0.46 -6.07
N GLN A 83 -22.00 0.48 -7.40
CA GLN A 83 -21.83 -0.72 -8.21
C GLN A 83 -20.40 -0.83 -8.71
N ARG A 84 -19.86 -2.05 -8.71
CA ARG A 84 -18.52 -2.32 -9.23
C ARG A 84 -18.46 -2.11 -10.73
N ASP A 85 -17.57 -1.24 -11.19
CA ASP A 85 -17.30 -0.99 -12.60
C ASP A 85 -16.02 -1.70 -13.05
N GLY A 86 -16.15 -2.97 -13.39
CA GLY A 86 -15.07 -3.80 -13.95
C GLY A 86 -13.73 -3.67 -13.20
N PRO A 87 -12.64 -3.36 -13.93
CA PRO A 87 -11.32 -3.15 -13.34
C PRO A 87 -11.19 -1.91 -12.45
N ARG A 88 -12.11 -0.95 -12.59
CA ARG A 88 -12.12 0.29 -11.78
C ARG A 88 -12.47 0.01 -10.33
N GLY A 89 -13.12 -1.12 -10.05
CA GLY A 89 -13.58 -1.47 -8.72
C GLY A 89 -14.85 -0.73 -8.32
N PHE A 90 -15.05 -0.52 -7.03
CA PHE A 90 -16.16 0.28 -6.52
C PHE A 90 -15.84 1.78 -6.62
N PRO A 91 -16.86 2.66 -6.80
CA PRO A 91 -16.65 4.11 -6.79
C PRO A 91 -16.12 4.58 -5.42
N ARG A 92 -15.54 5.77 -5.39
CA ARG A 92 -15.18 6.43 -4.13
C ARG A 92 -16.47 6.94 -3.46
N PHE A 93 -16.48 6.97 -2.14
CA PHE A 93 -17.65 7.53 -1.44
C PHE A 93 -17.88 9.02 -1.75
N THR A 94 -16.85 9.71 -2.23
CA THR A 94 -16.87 11.10 -2.69
C THR A 94 -17.41 11.28 -4.10
N ASP A 95 -17.78 10.19 -4.79
CA ASP A 95 -18.38 10.26 -6.13
C ASP A 95 -19.71 11.06 -6.08
N PRO A 96 -19.81 12.20 -6.80
CA PRO A 96 -21.00 13.05 -6.78
C PRO A 96 -22.26 12.34 -7.29
N ALA A 97 -22.14 11.24 -8.02
CA ALA A 97 -23.28 10.42 -8.42
C ALA A 97 -23.89 9.64 -7.24
N LEU A 98 -23.13 9.44 -6.16
CA LEU A 98 -23.60 8.70 -4.97
C LEU A 98 -24.09 9.63 -3.88
N ARG A 99 -23.36 10.71 -3.59
CA ARG A 99 -23.71 11.66 -2.53
C ARG A 99 -23.00 13.00 -2.65
N GLY A 100 -23.57 14.01 -2.00
CA GLY A 100 -22.92 15.31 -1.83
C GLY A 100 -22.05 15.37 -0.55
N PRO A 101 -21.29 16.47 -0.39
CA PRO A 101 -20.40 16.67 0.77
C PRO A 101 -21.10 16.58 2.13
N ASP A 102 -22.36 16.98 2.23
CA ASP A 102 -23.16 16.95 3.47
C ASP A 102 -23.33 15.50 4.02
N ALA A 103 -23.16 14.48 3.19
CA ALA A 103 -23.31 13.08 3.57
C ALA A 103 -21.94 12.35 3.75
N TYR A 104 -20.80 13.04 3.62
CA TYR A 104 -19.50 12.40 3.75
C TYR A 104 -19.24 11.92 5.18
N ALA A 105 -19.58 12.74 6.18
CA ALA A 105 -19.37 12.38 7.59
C ALA A 105 -20.19 11.15 7.99
N GLU A 106 -21.45 11.07 7.56
CA GLU A 106 -22.30 9.91 7.80
C GLU A 106 -21.72 8.63 7.17
N TYR A 107 -21.22 8.73 5.92
CA TYR A 107 -20.59 7.59 5.25
C TYR A 107 -19.33 7.14 5.96
N VAL A 108 -18.41 8.06 6.26
CA VAL A 108 -17.11 7.75 6.90
C VAL A 108 -17.34 7.06 8.24
N ARG A 109 -18.25 7.57 9.05
CA ARG A 109 -18.64 6.97 10.33
C ARG A 109 -19.24 5.58 10.12
N MET A 110 -20.26 5.45 9.28
CA MET A 110 -20.95 4.18 9.00
C MET A 110 -19.98 3.11 8.50
N ALA A 111 -19.10 3.45 7.54
CA ALA A 111 -18.14 2.49 6.98
C ALA A 111 -17.13 2.03 8.05
N THR A 112 -16.66 2.96 8.90
CA THR A 112 -15.77 2.64 10.02
C THR A 112 -16.44 1.72 11.02
N GLU A 113 -17.65 2.06 11.50
CA GLU A 113 -18.38 1.25 12.47
C GLU A 113 -18.65 -0.17 11.95
N ARG A 114 -19.07 -0.29 10.68
CA ARG A 114 -19.31 -1.60 10.07
C ARG A 114 -18.06 -2.44 9.90
N SER A 115 -16.92 -1.81 9.60
CA SER A 115 -15.65 -2.52 9.52
C SER A 115 -15.20 -3.01 10.91
N LEU A 116 -15.30 -2.17 11.94
CA LEU A 116 -15.03 -2.53 13.33
C LEU A 116 -15.93 -3.66 13.82
N GLU A 117 -17.24 -3.62 13.50
CA GLU A 117 -18.20 -4.68 13.84
C GLU A 117 -17.78 -6.03 13.24
N ARG A 118 -17.38 -6.07 11.95
CA ARG A 118 -16.90 -7.30 11.29
C ARG A 118 -15.62 -7.84 11.90
N LEU A 119 -14.73 -6.93 12.31
CA LEU A 119 -13.46 -7.28 12.97
C LEU A 119 -13.65 -7.71 14.44
N GLY A 120 -14.77 -7.33 15.07
CA GLY A 120 -15.01 -7.60 16.49
C GLY A 120 -14.09 -6.79 17.40
N ILE A 121 -13.72 -5.57 17.03
CA ILE A 121 -12.89 -4.63 17.81
C ILE A 121 -13.57 -3.28 17.95
N ASP A 122 -13.18 -2.50 18.96
CA ASP A 122 -13.81 -1.21 19.26
C ASP A 122 -13.17 -0.03 18.50
N ALA A 123 -11.89 -0.16 18.11
CA ALA A 123 -11.17 0.90 17.43
C ALA A 123 -10.02 0.37 16.55
N PHE A 124 -9.76 1.05 15.45
CA PHE A 124 -8.53 0.89 14.67
C PHE A 124 -7.34 1.55 15.39
N ASP A 125 -6.16 0.94 15.31
CA ASP A 125 -4.92 1.64 15.69
C ASP A 125 -4.58 2.71 14.65
N VAL A 126 -4.79 2.42 13.38
CA VAL A 126 -4.67 3.37 12.26
C VAL A 126 -5.83 3.18 11.29
N LEU A 127 -6.49 4.26 10.90
CA LEU A 127 -7.51 4.27 9.85
C LEU A 127 -7.01 5.08 8.65
N LEU A 128 -6.90 4.44 7.50
CA LEU A 128 -6.43 5.04 6.26
C LEU A 128 -7.60 5.43 5.35
N LEU A 129 -7.53 6.61 4.75
CA LEU A 129 -8.37 6.96 3.59
C LEU A 129 -7.86 6.19 2.36
N HIS A 130 -8.68 5.24 1.88
CA HIS A 130 -8.31 4.24 0.89
C HIS A 130 -8.51 4.72 -0.55
N ASN A 131 -7.42 4.80 -1.31
CA ASN A 131 -7.44 5.17 -2.72
C ASN A 131 -8.28 6.43 -3.00
N PRO A 132 -8.06 7.55 -2.29
CA PRO A 132 -8.87 8.74 -2.49
C PRO A 132 -8.85 9.22 -3.94
N ASP A 133 -9.93 9.83 -4.37
CA ASP A 133 -9.98 10.68 -5.54
C ASP A 133 -9.48 12.10 -5.21
N ARG A 134 -9.54 13.01 -6.17
CA ARG A 134 -9.12 14.40 -5.95
C ARG A 134 -9.85 15.05 -4.77
N THR A 135 -11.15 14.79 -4.63
CA THR A 135 -11.95 15.27 -3.50
C THR A 135 -11.44 14.71 -2.17
N GLY A 136 -11.15 13.40 -2.13
CA GLY A 136 -10.61 12.76 -0.93
C GLY A 136 -9.27 13.35 -0.50
N TYR A 137 -8.38 13.71 -1.44
CA TYR A 137 -7.10 14.32 -1.10
C TYR A 137 -7.22 15.78 -0.62
N THR A 138 -8.25 16.53 -1.04
CA THR A 138 -8.25 17.99 -0.89
C THR A 138 -9.38 18.57 -0.07
N SER A 139 -10.41 17.79 0.25
CA SER A 139 -11.63 18.26 0.90
C SER A 139 -11.47 18.34 2.43
N GLU A 140 -11.62 19.54 2.99
CA GLU A 140 -11.71 19.74 4.43
C GLU A 140 -12.86 18.94 5.05
N VAL A 141 -13.99 18.82 4.35
CA VAL A 141 -15.16 18.06 4.84
C VAL A 141 -14.83 16.58 5.03
N VAL A 142 -14.02 15.98 4.13
CA VAL A 142 -13.57 14.60 4.26
C VAL A 142 -12.65 14.43 5.46
N TRP A 143 -11.68 15.33 5.64
CA TRP A 143 -10.71 15.24 6.73
C TRP A 143 -11.32 15.62 8.08
N ASP A 144 -12.32 16.51 8.11
CA ASP A 144 -13.13 16.76 9.31
C ASP A 144 -13.97 15.54 9.71
N ALA A 145 -14.50 14.80 8.74
CA ALA A 145 -15.21 13.55 9.01
C ALA A 145 -14.29 12.48 9.60
N LEU A 146 -13.06 12.36 9.10
CA LEU A 146 -12.05 11.46 9.66
C LEU A 146 -11.60 11.90 11.06
N ARG A 147 -11.44 13.23 11.28
CA ARG A 147 -11.17 13.78 12.61
C ARG A 147 -12.26 13.41 13.61
N ALA A 148 -13.54 13.53 13.21
CA ALA A 148 -14.66 13.15 14.06
C ALA A 148 -14.61 11.66 14.46
N VAL A 149 -14.28 10.76 13.52
CA VAL A 149 -14.08 9.33 13.81
C VAL A 149 -12.96 9.10 14.84
N ARG A 150 -11.85 9.85 14.75
CA ARG A 150 -10.77 9.80 15.75
C ARG A 150 -11.21 10.35 17.09
N ASP A 151 -11.89 11.48 17.12
CA ASP A 151 -12.36 12.15 18.34
C ASP A 151 -13.42 11.32 19.06
N GLU A 152 -14.21 10.53 18.34
CA GLU A 152 -15.17 9.55 18.89
C GLU A 152 -14.48 8.26 19.35
N GLY A 153 -13.19 8.09 19.13
CA GLY A 153 -12.41 6.94 19.58
C GLY A 153 -12.55 5.69 18.70
N LEU A 154 -13.10 5.79 17.49
CA LEU A 154 -13.22 4.67 16.54
C LEU A 154 -11.89 4.39 15.79
N ALA A 155 -10.97 5.35 15.80
CA ALA A 155 -9.61 5.20 15.34
C ALA A 155 -8.67 6.00 16.24
N HIS A 156 -7.45 5.52 16.45
CA HIS A 156 -6.46 6.24 17.25
C HIS A 156 -5.60 7.18 16.41
N SER A 157 -5.24 6.75 15.21
CA SER A 157 -4.44 7.50 14.24
C SER A 157 -5.11 7.49 12.88
N LEU A 158 -4.85 8.53 12.09
CA LEU A 158 -5.41 8.67 10.74
C LEU A 158 -4.31 8.64 9.70
N GLY A 159 -4.67 8.29 8.48
CA GLY A 159 -3.69 8.29 7.39
C GLY A 159 -4.30 8.26 6.00
N VAL A 160 -3.42 8.22 4.99
CA VAL A 160 -3.78 8.16 3.58
C VAL A 160 -3.10 7.00 2.88
N ALA A 161 -3.86 6.24 2.09
CA ALA A 161 -3.35 5.18 1.23
C ALA A 161 -3.71 5.48 -0.23
N PRO A 162 -2.78 6.01 -1.03
CA PRO A 162 -3.03 6.34 -2.43
C PRO A 162 -3.40 5.13 -3.27
N GLY A 163 -3.96 5.39 -4.45
CA GLY A 163 -4.48 4.41 -5.39
C GLY A 163 -3.49 3.34 -5.85
N PRO A 164 -3.95 2.38 -6.67
CA PRO A 164 -3.19 1.16 -6.98
C PRO A 164 -1.94 1.41 -7.81
N ALA A 165 -1.81 2.58 -8.41
CA ALA A 165 -0.63 2.97 -9.19
C ALA A 165 0.12 4.10 -8.49
N ASN A 166 1.40 4.25 -8.82
CA ASN A 166 2.24 5.33 -8.32
C ASN A 166 1.98 6.65 -9.08
N GLY A 167 0.70 7.01 -9.28
CA GLY A 167 0.34 8.17 -10.10
C GLY A 167 -0.04 9.42 -9.30
N PHE A 168 -0.06 9.33 -7.98
CA PHE A 168 -0.65 10.35 -7.11
C PHE A 168 0.38 11.00 -6.17
N THR A 169 1.64 11.06 -6.55
CA THR A 169 2.74 11.59 -5.72
C THR A 169 2.47 13.02 -5.26
N LEU A 170 2.12 13.90 -6.19
CA LEU A 170 1.85 15.31 -5.87
C LEU A 170 0.57 15.46 -5.04
N ASP A 171 -0.44 14.62 -5.27
CA ASP A 171 -1.67 14.64 -4.49
C ASP A 171 -1.43 14.19 -3.05
N VAL A 172 -0.58 13.18 -2.85
CA VAL A 172 -0.16 12.75 -1.50
C VAL A 172 0.56 13.90 -0.80
N ILE A 173 1.52 14.54 -1.48
CA ILE A 173 2.28 15.66 -0.90
C ILE A 173 1.35 16.84 -0.59
N ASP A 174 0.43 17.22 -1.51
CA ASP A 174 -0.57 18.27 -1.27
C ASP A 174 -1.48 17.94 -0.08
N CYS A 175 -1.86 16.67 0.05
CA CYS A 175 -2.67 16.19 1.16
C CYS A 175 -1.92 16.34 2.50
N LEU A 176 -0.63 15.98 2.54
CA LEU A 176 0.21 16.15 3.73
C LEU A 176 0.38 17.63 4.08
N GLU A 177 0.61 18.50 3.10
CA GLU A 177 0.70 19.95 3.32
C GLU A 177 -0.59 20.58 3.88
N ARG A 178 -1.75 20.04 3.46
CA ARG A 178 -3.06 20.56 3.91
C ARG A 178 -3.49 20.02 5.27
N PHE A 179 -3.22 18.75 5.51
CA PHE A 179 -3.80 18.00 6.62
C PHE A 179 -2.76 17.27 7.46
N GLY A 180 -1.48 17.59 7.33
CA GLY A 180 -0.39 16.95 8.06
C GLY A 180 -0.58 16.91 9.57
N GLU A 181 -1.24 17.92 10.16
CA GLU A 181 -1.59 17.92 11.59
C GLU A 181 -2.61 16.83 12.00
N LEU A 182 -3.31 16.25 11.02
CA LEU A 182 -4.29 15.17 11.22
C LEU A 182 -3.77 13.81 10.77
N ILE A 183 -2.80 13.81 9.88
CA ILE A 183 -2.29 12.61 9.22
C ILE A 183 -1.08 12.11 10.00
N ASP A 184 -1.22 10.94 10.62
CA ASP A 184 -0.14 10.27 11.33
C ASP A 184 0.59 9.26 10.44
N TRP A 185 -0.10 8.71 9.40
CA TRP A 185 0.39 7.64 8.55
C TRP A 185 0.12 7.87 7.06
N ALA A 186 1.07 7.51 6.23
CA ALA A 186 0.88 7.41 4.79
C ALA A 186 1.33 6.04 4.27
N MET A 187 0.61 5.47 3.30
CA MET A 187 1.01 4.22 2.69
C MET A 187 1.47 4.48 1.25
N VAL A 188 2.69 4.07 0.89
CA VAL A 188 3.22 4.23 -0.46
C VAL A 188 3.77 2.91 -1.00
N ILE A 189 3.89 2.79 -2.34
CA ILE A 189 4.65 1.71 -2.95
C ILE A 189 6.12 2.10 -2.92
N LEU A 190 6.92 1.28 -2.27
CA LEU A 190 8.37 1.46 -2.21
C LEU A 190 9.05 0.10 -2.02
N ASN A 191 10.01 -0.20 -2.85
CA ASN A 191 10.89 -1.37 -2.71
C ASN A 191 12.19 -1.15 -3.48
N PRO A 192 13.25 -1.98 -3.27
CA PRO A 192 14.53 -1.79 -3.93
C PRO A 192 14.51 -1.80 -5.46
N LEU A 193 13.53 -2.44 -6.09
CA LEU A 193 13.38 -2.48 -7.56
C LEU A 193 12.38 -1.46 -8.11
N GLU A 194 11.69 -0.75 -7.22
CA GLU A 194 10.70 0.27 -7.54
C GLU A 194 10.74 1.40 -6.50
N PRO A 195 11.92 2.08 -6.33
CA PRO A 195 12.02 3.22 -5.46
C PRO A 195 11.22 4.41 -5.96
N TRP A 196 11.25 4.68 -7.25
CA TRP A 196 10.53 5.77 -7.90
C TRP A 196 9.09 5.34 -8.28
N PRO A 197 8.08 6.22 -8.17
CA PRO A 197 8.11 7.58 -7.63
C PRO A 197 7.79 7.66 -6.13
N GLY A 198 7.55 6.53 -5.44
CA GLY A 198 7.18 6.50 -4.02
C GLY A 198 8.16 7.24 -3.12
N GLU A 199 9.46 7.16 -3.40
CA GLU A 199 10.51 7.86 -2.67
C GLU A 199 10.32 9.39 -2.63
N LEU A 200 9.67 9.98 -3.64
CA LEU A 200 9.43 11.42 -3.70
C LEU A 200 8.46 11.92 -2.61
N CYS A 201 7.64 11.03 -2.05
CA CYS A 201 6.74 11.37 -0.94
C CYS A 201 7.46 11.42 0.42
N LEU A 202 8.64 10.79 0.55
CA LEU A 202 9.28 10.59 1.86
C LEU A 202 9.74 11.90 2.50
N ALA A 203 10.20 12.87 1.69
CA ALA A 203 10.62 14.16 2.21
C ALA A 203 9.45 14.93 2.83
N ALA A 204 8.28 14.91 2.17
CA ALA A 204 7.07 15.52 2.70
C ALA A 204 6.57 14.80 3.95
N ALA A 205 6.57 13.47 3.95
CA ALA A 205 6.20 12.68 5.12
C ALA A 205 7.07 13.03 6.33
N ARG A 206 8.39 13.16 6.14
CA ARG A 206 9.31 13.57 7.21
C ARG A 206 9.06 15.00 7.71
N GLU A 207 8.80 15.95 6.80
CA GLU A 207 8.55 17.35 7.18
C GLU A 207 7.29 17.51 8.02
N HIS A 208 6.30 16.63 7.80
CA HIS A 208 5.03 16.65 8.52
C HIS A 208 4.95 15.61 9.65
N ASP A 209 6.06 14.98 10.06
CA ASP A 209 6.12 13.95 11.11
C ASP A 209 5.16 12.76 10.84
N VAL A 210 5.00 12.37 9.58
CA VAL A 210 4.12 11.30 9.14
C VAL A 210 4.91 10.00 8.96
N ASP A 211 4.51 8.94 9.68
CA ASP A 211 5.06 7.60 9.50
C ASP A 211 4.62 6.99 8.16
N VAL A 212 5.49 6.22 7.54
CA VAL A 212 5.21 5.60 6.24
C VAL A 212 5.12 4.08 6.36
N ILE A 213 4.03 3.52 5.81
CA ILE A 213 3.90 2.09 5.53
C ILE A 213 4.27 1.87 4.06
N THR A 214 5.20 0.97 3.79
CA THR A 214 5.52 0.59 2.41
C THR A 214 4.83 -0.71 2.02
N ARG A 215 4.18 -0.71 0.86
CA ARG A 215 3.54 -1.90 0.26
C ARG A 215 4.23 -2.31 -1.03
N VAL A 216 3.90 -3.51 -1.53
CA VAL A 216 4.54 -4.13 -2.72
C VAL A 216 6.05 -4.34 -2.52
N VAL A 217 6.47 -4.50 -1.27
CA VAL A 217 7.87 -4.68 -0.89
C VAL A 217 8.46 -5.94 -1.53
N ASP A 218 7.63 -6.95 -1.76
CA ASP A 218 7.95 -8.21 -2.43
C ASP A 218 8.18 -8.07 -3.96
N TYR A 219 7.88 -6.90 -4.55
CA TYR A 219 7.93 -6.66 -6.00
C TYR A 219 7.21 -7.76 -6.80
N GLY A 220 5.96 -8.06 -6.40
CA GLY A 220 5.14 -9.08 -7.07
C GLY A 220 5.65 -10.51 -6.93
N GLY A 221 6.27 -10.83 -5.82
CA GLY A 221 6.79 -12.16 -5.50
C GLY A 221 8.27 -12.38 -5.86
N MET A 222 8.91 -11.40 -6.48
CA MET A 222 10.29 -11.56 -6.94
C MET A 222 11.29 -11.67 -5.77
N PHE A 223 11.11 -10.86 -4.72
CA PHE A 223 11.95 -10.95 -3.51
C PHE A 223 11.70 -12.22 -2.69
N TRP A 224 10.60 -12.94 -2.96
CA TRP A 224 10.38 -14.29 -2.41
C TRP A 224 11.12 -15.39 -3.19
N ASP A 225 11.82 -15.05 -4.28
CA ASP A 225 12.45 -16.01 -5.21
C ASP A 225 11.48 -16.91 -5.99
N ASP A 226 10.20 -16.59 -6.01
CA ASP A 226 9.18 -17.41 -6.66
C ASP A 226 8.99 -17.09 -8.14
N VAL A 227 9.30 -15.85 -8.55
CA VAL A 227 9.07 -15.37 -9.92
C VAL A 227 10.38 -15.36 -10.69
N ARG A 228 10.39 -16.08 -11.83
CA ARG A 228 11.55 -16.24 -12.72
C ARG A 228 11.13 -15.99 -14.18
N PRO A 229 12.07 -15.71 -15.09
CA PRO A 229 11.76 -15.67 -16.53
C PRO A 229 11.00 -16.93 -16.97
N GLY A 230 9.90 -16.71 -17.70
CA GLY A 230 9.01 -17.79 -18.11
C GLY A 230 7.95 -18.20 -17.07
N HIS A 231 7.83 -17.46 -15.95
CA HIS A 231 6.76 -17.69 -14.98
C HIS A 231 5.37 -17.51 -15.63
N ASP A 232 4.49 -18.47 -15.43
CA ASP A 232 3.12 -18.47 -15.95
C ASP A 232 2.16 -17.92 -14.88
N PHE A 233 1.72 -16.70 -15.07
CA PHE A 233 0.77 -16.06 -14.16
C PHE A 233 -0.65 -16.56 -14.39
N ALA A 234 -1.37 -16.85 -13.31
CA ALA A 234 -2.77 -17.27 -13.38
C ALA A 234 -3.64 -16.23 -14.10
N PRO A 235 -4.71 -16.65 -14.80
CA PRO A 235 -5.66 -15.73 -15.41
C PRO A 235 -6.20 -14.72 -14.38
N LYS A 236 -6.23 -13.43 -14.73
CA LYS A 236 -6.63 -12.30 -13.87
C LYS A 236 -5.64 -11.94 -12.76
N ASP A 237 -4.47 -12.55 -12.70
CA ASP A 237 -3.43 -12.13 -11.77
C ASP A 237 -3.06 -10.65 -12.02
N HIS A 238 -3.00 -9.87 -10.94
CA HIS A 238 -2.72 -8.44 -11.04
C HIS A 238 -1.35 -8.13 -11.62
N ARG A 239 -0.41 -9.08 -11.57
CA ARG A 239 0.93 -8.93 -12.16
C ARG A 239 0.94 -8.95 -13.68
N LEU A 240 -0.12 -9.45 -14.32
CA LEU A 240 -0.32 -9.36 -15.78
C LEU A 240 -0.44 -7.92 -16.30
N PHE A 241 -0.70 -6.96 -15.41
CA PHE A 241 -0.78 -5.54 -15.74
C PHE A 241 0.54 -4.78 -15.59
N ARG A 242 1.62 -5.47 -15.23
CA ARG A 242 2.96 -4.89 -15.24
C ARG A 242 3.52 -4.78 -16.65
N ALA A 243 4.45 -3.86 -16.85
CA ALA A 243 5.09 -3.67 -18.16
C ALA A 243 5.77 -4.96 -18.64
N LYS A 244 5.73 -5.20 -19.96
CA LYS A 244 6.37 -6.36 -20.58
C LYS A 244 7.87 -6.38 -20.25
N GLY A 245 8.41 -7.55 -19.90
CA GLY A 245 9.83 -7.73 -19.56
C GLY A 245 10.20 -7.34 -18.12
N TRP A 246 9.24 -7.01 -17.27
CA TRP A 246 9.49 -6.65 -15.88
C TRP A 246 10.15 -7.77 -15.06
N VAL A 247 9.84 -9.03 -15.39
CA VAL A 247 10.42 -10.20 -14.71
C VAL A 247 11.89 -10.31 -15.03
N GLU A 248 12.26 -10.29 -16.30
CA GLU A 248 13.63 -10.39 -16.77
C GLU A 248 14.51 -9.25 -16.22
N ALA A 249 14.00 -8.02 -16.32
CA ALA A 249 14.71 -6.85 -15.81
C ALA A 249 14.84 -6.88 -14.28
N GLY A 250 13.80 -7.32 -13.58
CA GLY A 250 13.80 -7.43 -12.13
C GLY A 250 14.77 -8.51 -11.62
N VAL A 251 14.79 -9.68 -12.24
CA VAL A 251 15.73 -10.76 -11.88
C VAL A 251 17.18 -10.33 -12.07
N GLN A 252 17.51 -9.66 -13.19
CA GLN A 252 18.86 -9.13 -13.41
C GLN A 252 19.30 -8.15 -12.31
N ARG A 253 18.40 -7.31 -11.83
CA ARG A 253 18.68 -6.39 -10.73
C ARG A 253 18.79 -7.12 -9.39
N LEU A 254 17.89 -8.07 -9.12
CA LEU A 254 17.91 -8.88 -7.91
C LEU A 254 19.23 -9.65 -7.76
N GLU A 255 19.75 -10.23 -8.83
CA GLU A 255 21.05 -10.93 -8.79
C GLU A 255 22.21 -9.99 -8.40
N ARG A 256 22.11 -8.69 -8.73
CA ARG A 256 23.10 -7.69 -8.28
C ARG A 256 22.92 -7.29 -6.81
N LEU A 257 21.72 -7.46 -6.25
CA LEU A 257 21.42 -7.19 -4.84
C LEU A 257 21.83 -8.33 -3.90
N ARG A 258 21.85 -9.59 -4.39
CA ARG A 258 22.17 -10.78 -3.57
C ARG A 258 23.47 -10.68 -2.80
N PRO A 259 24.60 -10.23 -3.37
CA PRO A 259 25.83 -10.11 -2.59
C PRO A 259 25.73 -9.14 -1.41
N ILE A 260 24.82 -8.15 -1.48
CA ILE A 260 24.58 -7.24 -0.35
C ILE A 260 23.78 -7.98 0.74
N ALA A 261 22.73 -8.71 0.36
CA ALA A 261 21.95 -9.52 1.30
C ALA A 261 22.84 -10.55 2.02
N GLU A 262 23.66 -11.28 1.29
CA GLU A 262 24.56 -12.32 1.81
C GLU A 262 25.56 -11.79 2.83
N ARG A 263 26.12 -10.59 2.65
CA ARG A 263 27.05 -9.97 3.62
C ARG A 263 26.43 -9.75 4.99
N HIS A 264 25.10 -9.53 5.02
CA HIS A 264 24.35 -9.30 6.25
C HIS A 264 23.60 -10.55 6.74
N GLY A 265 23.75 -11.69 6.05
CA GLY A 265 22.98 -12.91 6.36
C GLY A 265 21.48 -12.77 6.14
N LEU A 266 21.07 -11.86 5.26
CA LEU A 266 19.68 -11.57 4.93
C LEU A 266 19.22 -12.38 3.72
N THR A 267 17.95 -12.76 3.71
CA THR A 267 17.29 -13.19 2.48
C THR A 267 17.02 -11.98 1.57
N PRO A 268 16.73 -12.18 0.28
CA PRO A 268 16.34 -11.08 -0.60
C PRO A 268 15.13 -10.29 -0.08
N MET A 269 14.12 -10.97 0.50
CA MET A 269 12.96 -10.31 1.06
C MET A 269 13.30 -9.47 2.30
N GLN A 270 14.15 -10.00 3.17
CA GLN A 270 14.64 -9.26 4.33
C GLN A 270 15.51 -8.07 3.92
N LEU A 271 16.33 -8.19 2.87
CA LEU A 271 17.05 -7.06 2.29
C LEU A 271 16.09 -5.97 1.80
N ALA A 272 15.03 -6.37 1.09
CA ALA A 272 14.03 -5.41 0.61
C ALA A 272 13.34 -4.68 1.76
N ALA A 273 12.96 -5.40 2.82
CA ALA A 273 12.40 -4.83 4.02
C ALA A 273 13.38 -3.87 4.71
N GLN A 274 14.61 -4.28 4.94
CA GLN A 274 15.68 -3.48 5.56
C GLN A 274 15.97 -2.21 4.75
N TRP A 275 15.99 -2.31 3.43
CA TRP A 275 16.20 -1.14 2.59
C TRP A 275 15.05 -0.13 2.71
N CYS A 276 13.80 -0.59 2.72
CA CYS A 276 12.65 0.31 2.96
C CYS A 276 12.75 0.99 4.33
N LEU A 277 12.98 0.20 5.39
CA LEU A 277 13.06 0.68 6.77
C LEU A 277 14.28 1.59 7.02
N ALA A 278 15.30 1.56 6.17
CA ALA A 278 16.45 2.46 6.26
C ALA A 278 16.12 3.91 5.86
N HIS A 279 14.93 4.17 5.30
CA HIS A 279 14.45 5.51 4.97
C HIS A 279 13.66 6.09 6.14
N GLU A 280 14.09 7.20 6.68
CA GLU A 280 13.64 7.79 7.95
C GLU A 280 12.13 7.79 8.20
N PRO A 281 11.21 8.18 7.29
CA PRO A 281 9.80 8.13 7.65
C PRO A 281 9.20 6.73 7.54
N VAL A 282 9.91 5.71 7.04
CA VAL A 282 9.37 4.36 6.88
C VAL A 282 9.43 3.61 8.20
N ALA A 283 8.26 3.34 8.75
CA ALA A 283 8.10 2.67 10.04
C ALA A 283 7.59 1.22 9.91
N CYS A 284 6.98 0.86 8.78
CA CYS A 284 6.39 -0.46 8.58
C CYS A 284 6.49 -0.91 7.13
N VAL A 285 6.77 -2.20 6.92
CA VAL A 285 6.76 -2.85 5.59
C VAL A 285 5.67 -3.91 5.53
N VAL A 286 4.92 -3.94 4.43
CA VAL A 286 3.84 -4.90 4.21
C VAL A 286 3.95 -5.54 2.82
N PRO A 287 4.74 -6.60 2.68
CA PRO A 287 4.80 -7.38 1.44
C PRO A 287 3.51 -8.17 1.23
N THR A 288 3.29 -8.62 0.00
CA THR A 288 2.24 -9.59 -0.31
C THR A 288 2.79 -11.00 -0.17
N LEU A 289 2.17 -11.81 0.67
CA LEU A 289 2.49 -13.23 0.76
C LEU A 289 1.68 -13.96 -0.33
N ILE A 290 2.37 -14.34 -1.39
CA ILE A 290 1.77 -14.97 -2.58
C ILE A 290 2.04 -16.48 -2.54
N GLN A 291 1.00 -17.29 -2.69
CA GLN A 291 1.15 -18.73 -2.92
C GLN A 291 1.31 -18.98 -4.41
N GLU A 292 2.50 -19.35 -4.84
CA GLU A 292 2.71 -19.78 -6.22
C GLU A 292 2.52 -21.29 -6.36
N PRO A 293 2.03 -21.78 -7.53
CA PRO A 293 1.96 -23.20 -7.82
C PRO A 293 3.32 -23.88 -7.66
N GLY A 294 3.41 -24.84 -6.74
CA GLY A 294 4.68 -25.52 -6.45
C GLY A 294 5.77 -24.68 -5.83
N GLY A 295 5.48 -23.42 -5.49
CA GLY A 295 6.40 -22.51 -4.81
C GLY A 295 6.48 -22.73 -3.29
N ARG A 296 7.25 -21.90 -2.61
CA ARG A 296 7.34 -21.88 -1.14
C ARG A 296 5.98 -21.57 -0.53
N SER A 297 5.71 -22.15 0.64
CA SER A 297 4.46 -21.90 1.35
C SER A 297 4.36 -20.45 1.85
N ILE A 298 3.15 -19.95 1.97
CA ILE A 298 2.93 -18.62 2.57
C ILE A 298 3.29 -18.61 4.05
N GLU A 299 3.25 -19.74 4.72
CA GLU A 299 3.67 -19.91 6.12
C GLU A 299 5.19 -19.74 6.26
N ASP A 300 5.99 -20.32 5.36
CA ASP A 300 7.44 -20.12 5.34
C ASP A 300 7.80 -18.66 5.06
N LYS A 301 7.07 -18.00 4.16
CA LYS A 301 7.23 -16.57 3.87
C LYS A 301 6.86 -15.70 5.06
N ARG A 302 5.78 -16.06 5.78
CA ARG A 302 5.42 -15.39 7.02
C ARG A 302 6.51 -15.50 8.07
N ALA A 303 7.07 -16.70 8.25
CA ALA A 303 8.16 -16.93 9.19
C ALA A 303 9.43 -16.15 8.80
N GLU A 304 9.76 -16.09 7.51
CA GLU A 304 10.87 -15.29 6.98
C GLU A 304 10.65 -13.78 7.24
N LEU A 305 9.44 -13.26 6.97
CA LEU A 305 9.09 -11.87 7.25
C LEU A 305 9.20 -11.54 8.75
N ALA A 306 8.68 -12.43 9.60
CA ALA A 306 8.73 -12.28 11.05
C ALA A 306 10.19 -12.24 11.59
N ALA A 307 11.11 -12.91 10.90
CA ALA A 307 12.53 -12.92 11.25
C ALA A 307 13.31 -11.72 10.69
N THR A 308 12.63 -10.74 10.07
CA THR A 308 13.29 -9.50 9.62
C THR A 308 13.83 -8.73 10.82
N PRO A 309 15.15 -8.41 10.87
CA PRO A 309 15.70 -7.62 11.97
C PRO A 309 15.02 -6.25 12.09
N ALA A 310 14.69 -5.85 13.32
CA ALA A 310 14.17 -4.50 13.58
C ALA A 310 15.28 -3.43 13.53
N GLU A 311 16.51 -3.81 13.86
CA GLU A 311 17.70 -2.96 13.71
C GLU A 311 18.09 -2.89 12.23
N ILE A 312 18.40 -1.68 11.75
CA ILE A 312 18.85 -1.49 10.38
C ILE A 312 20.31 -1.92 10.27
N LEU A 313 20.55 -2.95 9.46
CA LEU A 313 21.88 -3.52 9.25
C LEU A 313 22.64 -2.85 8.09
N LEU A 314 21.92 -2.23 7.16
CA LEU A 314 22.47 -1.60 5.98
C LEU A 314 23.14 -0.26 6.33
N VAL A 315 24.33 -0.04 5.85
CA VAL A 315 24.98 1.29 5.95
C VAL A 315 24.55 2.21 4.80
N ALA A 316 24.70 3.52 4.96
CA ALA A 316 24.23 4.53 4.01
C ALA A 316 24.72 4.28 2.56
N ASP A 317 25.98 3.88 2.39
CA ASP A 317 26.54 3.57 1.06
C ASP A 317 25.85 2.36 0.42
N GLU A 318 25.43 1.37 1.20
CA GLU A 318 24.71 0.20 0.70
C GLU A 318 23.26 0.58 0.33
N VAL A 319 22.61 1.40 1.14
CA VAL A 319 21.27 1.95 0.79
C VAL A 319 21.33 2.69 -0.54
N ALA A 320 22.33 3.54 -0.73
CA ALA A 320 22.54 4.27 -1.99
C ALA A 320 22.87 3.33 -3.16
N ALA A 321 23.71 2.32 -2.94
CA ALA A 321 24.05 1.33 -3.97
C ALA A 321 22.83 0.49 -4.40
N ILE A 322 22.00 0.08 -3.45
CA ILE A 322 20.74 -0.64 -3.71
C ILE A 322 19.79 0.26 -4.53
N ARG A 323 19.64 1.54 -4.14
CA ARG A 323 18.86 2.51 -4.90
C ARG A 323 19.33 2.64 -6.35
N ALA A 324 20.66 2.72 -6.56
CA ALA A 324 21.25 2.82 -7.90
C ALA A 324 21.05 1.55 -8.74
N ILE A 325 21.12 0.36 -8.11
CA ILE A 325 20.85 -0.92 -8.79
C ILE A 325 19.38 -0.99 -9.21
N GLY A 326 18.48 -0.57 -8.35
CA GLY A 326 17.03 -0.65 -8.54
C GLY A 326 16.44 0.52 -9.32
N ASP A 327 17.24 1.46 -9.80
CA ASP A 327 16.75 2.66 -10.46
C ASP A 327 15.70 2.35 -11.54
N ASN A 328 14.49 2.84 -11.32
CA ASN A 328 13.35 2.72 -12.18
C ASN A 328 12.78 4.09 -12.57
N THR A 329 13.56 5.16 -12.41
CA THR A 329 13.11 6.53 -12.67
C THR A 329 12.51 6.65 -14.06
N GLY A 330 11.27 7.14 -14.12
CA GLY A 330 10.50 7.27 -15.35
C GLY A 330 9.91 5.97 -15.90
N SER A 331 10.03 4.83 -15.20
CA SER A 331 9.51 3.52 -15.61
C SER A 331 8.51 3.01 -14.61
N MET A 332 7.23 3.17 -14.86
CA MET A 332 6.19 2.64 -13.96
C MET A 332 5.79 1.23 -14.43
N ALA A 333 6.23 0.21 -13.71
CA ALA A 333 5.97 -1.19 -14.02
C ALA A 333 4.69 -1.76 -13.36
N LEU A 334 3.93 -0.94 -12.66
CA LEU A 334 2.67 -1.33 -12.03
C LEU A 334 1.49 -1.20 -12.96
N LYS A 335 0.42 -1.92 -12.61
CA LYS A 335 -0.86 -1.91 -13.31
C LYS A 335 -1.22 -0.51 -13.77
N GLY A 336 -1.19 -0.35 -15.08
CA GLY A 336 -1.60 0.83 -15.79
C GLY A 336 -0.80 2.08 -15.48
N ALA A 337 0.38 1.97 -14.95
CA ALA A 337 1.36 3.03 -14.82
C ALA A 337 2.44 2.94 -15.90
N GLY A 338 2.47 1.86 -16.70
CA GLY A 338 3.44 1.69 -17.79
C GLY A 338 3.24 2.72 -18.90
N PRO A 339 4.33 3.21 -19.51
CA PRO A 339 4.27 4.13 -20.65
C PRO A 339 3.54 3.52 -21.87
N ASP A 340 3.54 2.19 -21.96
CA ASP A 340 2.91 1.43 -23.05
C ASP A 340 1.45 1.06 -22.76
N HIS A 341 0.85 1.62 -21.68
CA HIS A 341 -0.54 1.37 -21.40
C HIS A 341 -1.43 2.05 -22.44
N GLU A 342 -1.89 1.27 -23.40
CA GLU A 342 -2.95 1.65 -24.33
C GLU A 342 -4.31 1.41 -23.65
N GLY A 343 -5.11 2.44 -23.52
CA GLY A 343 -6.44 2.35 -22.94
C GLY A 343 -7.00 3.69 -22.50
N ASP A 344 -8.27 3.71 -22.14
CA ASP A 344 -8.93 4.90 -21.63
C ASP A 344 -8.19 5.49 -20.44
N ALA A 345 -8.23 6.82 -20.33
CA ALA A 345 -7.74 7.54 -19.16
C ALA A 345 -8.26 6.88 -17.89
N ARG A 346 -7.36 6.60 -16.95
CA ARG A 346 -7.78 5.98 -15.71
C ARG A 346 -8.64 6.94 -14.92
N PRO A 347 -9.69 6.43 -14.26
CA PRO A 347 -10.57 7.27 -13.46
C PRO A 347 -9.84 8.00 -12.34
N ASP A 348 -8.70 7.44 -11.92
CA ASP A 348 -7.86 7.97 -10.84
C ASP A 348 -6.70 8.85 -11.34
N ARG A 349 -6.63 9.16 -12.63
CA ARG A 349 -5.65 10.07 -13.21
C ARG A 349 -6.34 11.35 -13.67
N TRP A 350 -5.91 12.42 -13.09
CA TRP A 350 -6.30 13.78 -13.46
C TRP A 350 -5.07 14.60 -13.82
N GLY A 351 -5.29 15.63 -14.61
CA GLY A 351 -4.22 16.53 -15.01
C GLY A 351 -3.70 17.36 -13.86
N LEU A 352 -2.51 17.93 -14.04
CA LEU A 352 -1.96 18.93 -13.12
C LEU A 352 -2.84 20.17 -13.15
N ASP A 353 -3.17 20.66 -11.96
CA ASP A 353 -3.71 22.00 -11.76
C ASP A 353 -2.63 22.95 -11.21
N GLU A 354 -2.95 24.24 -11.11
CA GLU A 354 -2.01 25.24 -10.59
C GLU A 354 -1.46 24.89 -9.21
N ARG A 355 -2.28 24.27 -8.36
CA ARG A 355 -1.87 23.86 -7.01
C ARG A 355 -0.85 22.73 -7.05
N LEU A 356 -1.06 21.70 -7.85
CA LEU A 356 -0.10 20.60 -7.99
C LEU A 356 1.20 21.04 -8.65
N GLU A 357 1.14 22.01 -9.61
CA GLU A 357 2.34 22.63 -10.16
C GLU A 357 3.12 23.43 -9.10
N GLU A 358 2.42 24.08 -8.18
CA GLU A 358 3.03 24.78 -7.06
C GLU A 358 3.68 23.81 -6.06
N VAL A 359 2.99 22.72 -5.71
CA VAL A 359 3.54 21.63 -4.90
C VAL A 359 4.81 21.08 -5.54
N ALA A 360 4.76 20.75 -6.83
CA ALA A 360 5.92 20.24 -7.56
C ALA A 360 7.12 21.20 -7.48
N ARG A 361 6.90 22.50 -7.67
CA ARG A 361 7.97 23.52 -7.57
C ARG A 361 8.57 23.61 -6.18
N ARG A 362 7.74 23.52 -5.12
CA ARG A 362 8.23 23.58 -3.73
C ARG A 362 9.13 22.39 -3.39
N TRP A 363 8.79 21.22 -3.88
CA TRP A 363 9.52 19.98 -3.62
C TRP A 363 10.59 19.66 -4.66
N GLY A 364 10.84 20.56 -5.61
CA GLY A 364 11.86 20.36 -6.66
C GLY A 364 11.53 19.20 -7.61
N ILE A 365 10.24 18.86 -7.73
CA ILE A 365 9.74 17.82 -8.61
C ILE A 365 9.38 18.46 -9.97
N GLU A 366 9.93 17.93 -11.05
CA GLU A 366 9.54 18.30 -12.41
C GLU A 366 8.56 17.23 -12.96
N PRO A 367 7.24 17.50 -13.02
CA PRO A 367 6.25 16.47 -13.30
C PRO A 367 6.47 15.69 -14.60
N GLU A 368 6.92 16.35 -15.64
CA GLU A 368 7.20 15.69 -16.92
C GLU A 368 8.41 14.73 -16.85
N ARG A 369 9.45 15.11 -16.11
CA ARG A 369 10.65 14.31 -15.91
C ARG A 369 10.47 13.26 -14.83
N ASP A 370 10.00 13.72 -13.66
CA ASP A 370 10.06 12.93 -12.41
C ASP A 370 8.81 12.08 -12.20
N LEU A 371 7.68 12.43 -12.83
CA LEU A 371 6.43 11.70 -12.66
C LEU A 371 5.89 11.11 -13.96
N ARG A 372 6.49 11.46 -15.10
CA ARG A 372 5.95 11.14 -16.44
C ARG A 372 4.42 11.30 -16.48
N GLN A 373 3.93 12.29 -15.80
CA GLN A 373 2.56 12.70 -16.00
C GLN A 373 2.50 13.24 -17.42
N LEU A 374 1.95 12.43 -18.31
CA LEU A 374 1.53 12.95 -19.60
C LEU A 374 0.64 14.13 -19.25
N THR A 375 1.13 15.34 -19.56
CA THR A 375 0.26 16.49 -19.67
C THR A 375 -0.92 16.02 -20.47
N ALA A 376 -2.14 16.18 -19.93
CA ALA A 376 -3.35 15.92 -20.67
C ALA A 376 -3.12 16.52 -22.05
N ALA A 377 -3.25 15.71 -23.09
CA ALA A 377 -3.02 16.18 -24.42
C ALA A 377 -3.68 17.55 -24.54
N ARG A 378 -2.88 18.58 -24.76
CA ARG A 378 -3.39 19.93 -24.99
C ARG A 378 -4.18 19.81 -26.28
N GLY A 379 -5.48 19.42 -26.12
CA GLY A 379 -6.46 19.40 -27.18
C GLY A 379 -6.96 20.79 -27.43
#